data_23aef91a4d1c6bf09fbca98361fef7e9
#
_entry.id   23aef91a4d1c6bf09fbca98361fef7e9
#
_cell.length_a   1.000
_cell.length_b   1.000
_cell.length_c   1.000
_cell.angle_alpha   90.00
_cell.angle_beta   90.00
_cell.angle_gamma   90.00
#
_symmetry.space_group_name_H-M   'P 1'
#
loop_
_entity.id
_entity.type
_entity.pdbx_description
1 polymer ?
#
loop_
_entity_poly.entity_id
_entity_poly.type
_entity_poly.pdbx_seq_one_letter_code
_entity_poly.pdbx_strand_id
1 'polypeptide(L)'
;MRSICIYVLIGGVVTLIISSCATVPTEPLTSGELRLLSIHVPMKEDMRVNFPFAVSINFEADGRPEIRTACFSFSGDGPYCYKVTDVSYGSPRTIKVQVRSKNSGSYALESYIYYIKDGKVQPTNVVGSQIRVLP
;
A
#
# COMPACT_ATOMS: atom_id res chain seq x y z
N MET A 1 6.62 5.13 -17.49
CA MET A 1 5.72 4.01 -17.20
C MET A 1 4.31 4.51 -17.31
N ARG A 2 3.41 3.69 -17.69
CA ARG A 2 2.05 4.09 -18.04
C ARG A 2 1.04 3.23 -17.32
N SER A 3 -0.02 3.82 -16.81
CA SER A 3 -1.18 3.04 -16.39
C SER A 3 -1.75 2.36 -17.61
N ILE A 4 -1.73 1.04 -17.62
CA ILE A 4 -2.28 0.27 -18.73
C ILE A 4 -3.73 -0.03 -18.40
N CYS A 5 -4.64 0.70 -19.04
CA CYS A 5 -6.04 0.36 -19.05
C CYS A 5 -6.28 -0.49 -20.31
N ILE A 6 -6.71 -1.72 -20.13
CA ILE A 6 -6.99 -2.62 -21.25
C ILE A 6 -8.39 -2.34 -21.76
N TYR A 7 -8.48 -1.93 -23.02
CA TYR A 7 -9.76 -1.78 -23.73
C TYR A 7 -10.01 -3.02 -24.58
N VAL A 8 -11.14 -3.66 -24.38
CA VAL A 8 -11.54 -4.81 -25.19
C VAL A 8 -12.65 -4.39 -26.14
N LEU A 9 -12.42 -4.54 -27.42
CA LEU A 9 -13.40 -4.35 -28.49
C LEU A 9 -14.14 -5.68 -28.74
N ILE A 10 -15.43 -5.73 -28.48
CA ILE A 10 -16.26 -6.89 -28.76
C ILE A 10 -17.39 -6.48 -29.72
N GLY A 11 -17.39 -7.10 -30.90
CA GLY A 11 -18.52 -7.04 -31.85
C GLY A 11 -18.89 -5.67 -32.37
N GLY A 12 -17.92 -4.80 -32.66
CA GLY A 12 -18.18 -3.47 -33.24
C GLY A 12 -18.83 -2.46 -32.30
N VAL A 13 -19.08 -2.83 -31.08
CA VAL A 13 -19.48 -1.93 -29.98
C VAL A 13 -18.32 -1.76 -29.04
N VAL A 14 -17.88 -0.52 -28.84
CA VAL A 14 -16.85 -0.22 -27.85
C VAL A 14 -17.47 -0.37 -26.47
N THR A 15 -17.34 -1.54 -25.88
CA THR A 15 -17.63 -1.70 -24.46
C THR A 15 -16.38 -1.36 -23.70
N LEU A 16 -16.37 -0.21 -23.05
CA LEU A 16 -15.30 0.16 -22.14
C LEU A 16 -15.41 -0.73 -20.89
N ILE A 17 -14.68 -1.84 -20.89
CA ILE A 17 -14.47 -2.60 -19.65
C ILE A 17 -13.25 -1.98 -18.98
N ILE A 18 -13.48 -1.09 -18.02
CA ILE A 18 -12.43 -0.63 -17.12
C ILE A 18 -12.15 -1.76 -16.14
N SER A 19 -11.32 -2.70 -16.56
CA SER A 19 -10.72 -3.62 -15.60
C SER A 19 -9.68 -2.83 -14.80
N SER A 20 -9.82 -2.84 -13.49
CA SER A 20 -8.94 -2.23 -12.48
C SER A 20 -7.61 -1.71 -13.03
N CYS A 21 -7.54 -0.40 -13.29
CA CYS A 21 -6.27 0.25 -13.55
C CYS A 21 -5.41 0.10 -12.29
N ALA A 22 -4.23 -0.50 -12.42
CA ALA A 22 -3.27 -0.50 -11.34
C ALA A 22 -3.01 0.96 -10.93
N THR A 23 -3.23 1.28 -9.65
CA THR A 23 -3.13 2.64 -9.12
C THR A 23 -1.69 3.11 -8.90
N VAL A 24 -0.69 2.25 -9.20
CA VAL A 24 0.71 2.61 -9.05
C VAL A 24 1.09 3.55 -10.20
N PRO A 25 1.47 4.80 -9.89
CA PRO A 25 1.93 5.73 -10.91
C PRO A 25 3.16 5.16 -11.63
N THR A 26 3.20 5.35 -12.93
CA THR A 26 4.28 4.82 -13.77
C THR A 26 5.22 5.92 -14.27
N GLU A 27 5.03 7.12 -13.78
CA GLU A 27 5.91 8.24 -14.06
C GLU A 27 7.25 8.10 -13.32
N PRO A 28 8.35 8.66 -13.85
CA PRO A 28 9.60 8.69 -13.11
C PRO A 28 9.46 9.37 -11.75
N LEU A 29 10.20 8.88 -10.77
CA LEU A 29 10.26 9.51 -9.44
C LEU A 29 10.85 10.91 -9.56
N THR A 30 10.28 11.85 -8.83
CA THR A 30 10.87 13.16 -8.62
C THR A 30 11.94 13.09 -7.53
N SER A 31 12.76 14.14 -7.39
CA SER A 31 13.82 14.18 -6.38
C SER A 31 13.24 14.03 -4.96
N GLY A 32 13.76 13.05 -4.22
CA GLY A 32 13.34 12.75 -2.85
C GLY A 32 11.97 12.08 -2.71
N GLU A 33 11.36 11.65 -3.81
CA GLU A 33 10.05 11.01 -3.78
C GLU A 33 10.11 9.58 -3.26
N LEU A 34 9.08 9.20 -2.51
CA LEU A 34 8.80 7.84 -2.07
C LEU A 34 7.49 7.38 -2.70
N ARG A 35 7.49 6.19 -3.27
CA ARG A 35 6.32 5.62 -3.93
C ARG A 35 6.11 4.18 -3.50
N LEU A 36 4.90 3.84 -3.06
CA LEU A 36 4.54 2.48 -2.70
C LEU A 36 4.21 1.66 -3.94
N LEU A 37 4.69 0.42 -3.98
CA LEU A 37 4.48 -0.50 -5.09
C LEU A 37 3.42 -1.56 -4.78
N SER A 38 3.52 -2.19 -3.62
CA SER A 38 2.64 -3.28 -3.22
C SER A 38 2.64 -3.47 -1.72
N ILE A 39 1.61 -4.14 -1.23
CA ILE A 39 1.47 -4.52 0.17
C ILE A 39 1.36 -6.05 0.25
N HIS A 40 2.08 -6.64 1.20
CA HIS A 40 2.08 -8.08 1.47
C HIS A 40 1.68 -8.31 2.91
N VAL A 41 0.73 -9.21 3.10
CA VAL A 41 0.23 -9.62 4.41
C VAL A 41 0.59 -11.08 4.66
N PRO A 42 0.66 -11.53 5.93
CA PRO A 42 0.92 -12.93 6.24
C PRO A 42 -0.20 -13.85 5.76
N MET A 43 0.03 -15.15 5.84
CA MET A 43 -0.98 -16.16 5.51
C MET A 43 -2.21 -16.00 6.41
N LYS A 44 -3.38 -16.40 5.90
CA LYS A 44 -4.69 -16.21 6.57
C LYS A 44 -4.72 -16.73 8.00
N GLU A 45 -4.01 -17.82 8.28
CA GLU A 45 -3.98 -18.48 9.59
C GLU A 45 -3.32 -17.62 10.65
N ASP A 46 -2.49 -16.66 10.26
CA ASP A 46 -1.72 -15.83 11.19
C ASP A 46 -2.44 -14.53 11.55
N MET A 47 -3.51 -14.18 10.84
CA MET A 47 -4.25 -12.95 11.07
C MET A 47 -5.47 -13.22 11.95
N ARG A 48 -5.38 -12.82 13.23
CA ARG A 48 -6.44 -12.95 14.21
C ARG A 48 -6.76 -11.61 14.87
N VAL A 49 -8.00 -11.50 15.36
CA VAL A 49 -8.44 -10.33 16.12
C VAL A 49 -7.52 -10.06 17.30
N ASN A 50 -7.13 -8.79 17.46
CA ASN A 50 -6.29 -8.28 18.54
C ASN A 50 -4.86 -8.84 18.61
N PHE A 51 -4.47 -9.70 17.70
CA PHE A 51 -3.08 -10.15 17.58
C PHE A 51 -2.35 -9.35 16.49
N PRO A 52 -1.13 -8.88 16.77
CA PRO A 52 -0.37 -8.16 15.76
C PRO A 52 0.03 -9.09 14.62
N PHE A 53 -0.07 -8.60 13.41
CA PHE A 53 0.45 -9.27 12.23
C PHE A 53 1.36 -8.33 11.44
N ALA A 54 2.38 -8.89 10.81
CA ALA A 54 3.35 -8.11 10.08
C ALA A 54 2.83 -7.79 8.68
N VAL A 55 2.84 -6.52 8.32
CA VAL A 55 2.56 -6.06 6.97
C VAL A 55 3.87 -5.57 6.36
N SER A 56 4.19 -6.06 5.17
CA SER A 56 5.35 -5.62 4.40
C SER A 56 4.89 -4.79 3.22
N ILE A 57 5.49 -3.62 3.05
CA ILE A 57 5.18 -2.72 1.95
C ILE A 57 6.43 -2.56 1.10
N ASN A 58 6.35 -2.93 -0.17
CA ASN A 58 7.41 -2.69 -1.12
C ASN A 58 7.31 -1.28 -1.67
N PHE A 59 8.43 -0.61 -1.77
CA PHE A 59 8.48 0.77 -2.25
C PHE A 59 9.66 1.01 -3.19
N GLU A 60 9.58 2.10 -3.91
CA GLU A 60 10.70 2.69 -4.62
C GLU A 60 10.88 4.13 -4.12
N ALA A 61 12.10 4.62 -4.16
CA ALA A 61 12.41 5.96 -3.69
C ALA A 61 13.61 6.53 -4.42
N ASP A 62 13.62 7.85 -4.60
CA ASP A 62 14.80 8.58 -4.97
C ASP A 62 15.60 8.91 -3.71
N GLY A 63 16.78 8.28 -3.59
CA GLY A 63 17.58 8.39 -2.37
C GLY A 63 17.00 7.64 -1.18
N ARG A 64 17.15 8.22 0.01
CA ARG A 64 16.67 7.68 1.28
C ARG A 64 15.81 8.70 2.02
N PRO A 65 14.58 8.96 1.56
CA PRO A 65 13.71 9.90 2.25
C PRO A 65 13.40 9.41 3.68
N GLU A 66 13.20 10.35 4.58
CA GLU A 66 12.85 10.04 5.96
C GLU A 66 11.40 9.59 6.03
N ILE A 67 11.17 8.36 6.47
CA ILE A 67 9.86 7.76 6.62
C ILE A 67 9.39 7.94 8.06
N ARG A 68 8.19 8.45 8.23
CA ARG A 68 7.62 8.78 9.55
C ARG A 68 6.61 7.75 10.02
N THR A 69 5.50 7.64 9.33
CA THR A 69 4.31 6.97 9.81
C THR A 69 3.67 6.18 8.68
N ALA A 70 3.22 4.96 8.96
CA ALA A 70 2.40 4.16 8.06
C ALA A 70 0.96 4.14 8.57
N CYS A 71 0.02 4.46 7.72
CA CYS A 71 -1.39 4.51 8.03
C CYS A 71 -2.16 3.42 7.30
N PHE A 72 -3.09 2.77 8.01
CA PHE A 72 -3.87 1.66 7.49
C PHE A 72 -5.35 1.89 7.70
N SER A 73 -6.15 1.57 6.67
CA SER A 73 -7.61 1.57 6.74
C SER A 73 -8.13 0.19 6.42
N PHE A 74 -9.14 -0.25 7.17
CA PHE A 74 -9.81 -1.54 7.01
C PHE A 74 -11.21 -1.29 6.45
N SER A 75 -11.38 -1.41 5.12
CA SER A 75 -12.65 -1.13 4.43
C SER A 75 -13.25 0.23 4.80
N GLY A 76 -12.39 1.26 4.90
CA GLY A 76 -12.79 2.62 5.25
C GLY A 76 -12.78 2.93 6.75
N ASP A 77 -12.60 1.93 7.62
CA ASP A 77 -12.39 2.16 9.05
C ASP A 77 -10.93 2.54 9.30
N GLY A 78 -10.72 3.69 9.88
CA GLY A 78 -9.41 4.27 10.11
C GLY A 78 -9.32 5.70 9.56
N PRO A 79 -8.10 6.19 9.28
CA PRO A 79 -6.83 5.47 9.33
C PRO A 79 -6.29 5.25 10.75
N TYR A 80 -5.63 4.12 10.93
CA TYR A 80 -4.83 3.81 12.12
C TYR A 80 -3.36 3.94 11.75
N CYS A 81 -2.65 4.82 12.42
CA CYS A 81 -1.29 5.19 12.04
C CYS A 81 -0.26 4.69 13.06
N TYR A 82 0.82 4.10 12.56
CA TYR A 82 1.89 3.50 13.35
C TYR A 82 3.23 4.15 13.00
N LYS A 83 4.06 4.38 14.00
CA LYS A 83 5.42 4.83 13.76
C LYS A 83 6.20 3.74 13.04
N VAL A 84 6.89 4.09 11.97
CA VAL A 84 7.72 3.16 11.21
C VAL A 84 9.11 3.12 11.81
N THR A 85 9.56 1.92 12.16
CA THR A 85 10.88 1.67 12.74
C THR A 85 11.71 0.67 11.96
N ASP A 86 11.09 -0.10 11.08
CA ASP A 86 11.75 -1.15 10.32
C ASP A 86 11.66 -0.85 8.82
N VAL A 87 12.74 -0.27 8.29
CA VAL A 87 12.86 0.12 6.88
C VAL A 87 14.12 -0.48 6.30
N SER A 88 14.01 -1.17 5.18
CA SER A 88 15.14 -1.64 4.39
C SER A 88 15.21 -0.86 3.08
N TYR A 89 16.31 -0.16 2.87
CA TYR A 89 16.62 0.52 1.60
C TYR A 89 17.46 -0.34 0.64
N GLY A 90 17.66 -1.59 0.99
CA GLY A 90 18.36 -2.55 0.15
C GLY A 90 17.50 -3.04 -1.02
N SER A 91 17.81 -4.26 -1.49
CA SER A 91 17.01 -4.91 -2.55
C SER A 91 16.43 -6.22 -1.98
N PRO A 92 15.12 -6.35 -1.82
CA PRO A 92 14.07 -5.36 -2.10
C PRO A 92 13.98 -4.24 -1.06
N ARG A 93 13.47 -3.08 -1.45
CA ARG A 93 13.17 -1.98 -0.54
C ARG A 93 11.82 -2.26 0.11
N THR A 94 11.82 -2.38 1.43
CA THR A 94 10.62 -2.76 2.19
C THR A 94 10.48 -1.97 3.48
N ILE A 95 9.22 -1.76 3.84
CA ILE A 95 8.81 -1.24 5.14
C ILE A 95 7.99 -2.33 5.81
N LYS A 96 8.31 -2.65 7.08
CA LYS A 96 7.56 -3.63 7.88
C LYS A 96 6.89 -2.93 9.05
N VAL A 97 5.62 -3.23 9.24
CA VAL A 97 4.81 -2.63 10.31
C VAL A 97 3.97 -3.72 10.96
N GLN A 98 3.91 -3.70 12.28
CA GLN A 98 3.01 -4.57 13.06
C GLN A 98 1.65 -3.86 13.17
N VAL A 99 0.61 -4.53 12.69
CA VAL A 99 -0.75 -3.99 12.61
C VAL A 99 -1.71 -4.89 13.38
N ARG A 100 -2.74 -4.30 13.96
CA ARG A 100 -3.80 -5.04 14.67
C ARG A 100 -5.16 -4.70 14.08
N SER A 101 -6.01 -5.71 13.96
CA SER A 101 -7.43 -5.52 13.69
C SER A 101 -8.25 -5.76 14.96
N LYS A 102 -9.20 -4.89 15.23
CA LYS A 102 -10.11 -5.02 16.40
C LYS A 102 -11.24 -6.00 16.15
N ASN A 103 -11.58 -6.24 14.89
CA ASN A 103 -12.71 -7.05 14.51
C ASN A 103 -12.29 -8.12 13.50
N SER A 104 -12.95 -9.28 13.57
CA SER A 104 -12.81 -10.31 12.55
C SER A 104 -13.60 -9.95 11.30
N GLY A 105 -13.24 -10.54 10.18
CA GLY A 105 -13.95 -10.36 8.92
C GLY A 105 -13.01 -10.22 7.73
N SER A 106 -13.62 -9.97 6.58
CA SER A 106 -12.89 -9.71 5.33
C SER A 106 -12.84 -8.20 5.09
N TYR A 107 -11.65 -7.70 4.80
CA TYR A 107 -11.40 -6.26 4.65
C TYR A 107 -10.59 -5.97 3.40
N ALA A 108 -10.86 -4.80 2.81
CA ALA A 108 -9.93 -4.14 1.91
C ALA A 108 -8.94 -3.35 2.79
N LEU A 109 -7.72 -3.87 2.94
CA LEU A 109 -6.66 -3.18 3.66
C LEU A 109 -5.98 -2.20 2.72
N GLU A 110 -6.00 -0.92 3.06
CA GLU A 110 -5.32 0.13 2.30
C GLU A 110 -4.27 0.78 3.17
N SER A 111 -3.16 1.16 2.57
CA SER A 111 -2.06 1.81 3.27
C SER A 111 -1.47 2.95 2.47
N TYR A 112 -1.07 3.99 3.17
CA TYR A 112 -0.21 5.05 2.68
C TYR A 112 0.78 5.43 3.78
N ILE A 113 1.84 6.13 3.39
CA ILE A 113 2.95 6.46 4.29
C ILE A 113 3.20 7.96 4.26
N TYR A 114 3.42 8.54 5.44
CA TYR A 114 3.91 9.89 5.56
C TYR A 114 5.43 9.88 5.60
N TYR A 115 6.03 10.70 4.75
CA TYR A 115 7.47 10.87 4.66
C TYR A 115 7.83 12.34 4.45
N ILE A 116 9.10 12.65 4.56
CA ILE A 116 9.59 14.02 4.38
C ILE A 116 10.19 14.18 2.99
N LYS A 117 9.66 15.14 2.26
CA LYS A 117 10.19 15.60 0.98
C LYS A 117 10.30 17.12 1.00
N ASP A 118 11.47 17.64 0.65
CA ASP A 118 11.75 19.09 0.65
C ASP A 118 11.43 19.75 1.99
N GLY A 119 11.72 19.06 3.09
CA GLY A 119 11.48 19.53 4.45
C GLY A 119 10.01 19.50 4.89
N LYS A 120 9.12 18.94 4.08
CA LYS A 120 7.68 18.87 4.38
C LYS A 120 7.22 17.42 4.48
N VAL A 121 6.36 17.16 5.48
CA VAL A 121 5.68 15.87 5.61
C VAL A 121 4.57 15.77 4.57
N GLN A 122 4.56 14.70 3.80
CA GLN A 122 3.53 14.46 2.79
C GLN A 122 3.22 12.97 2.65
N PRO A 123 2.00 12.62 2.19
CA PRO A 123 1.61 11.24 2.00
C PRO A 123 2.13 10.68 0.68
N THR A 124 2.30 9.37 0.63
CA THR A 124 2.52 8.60 -0.59
C THR A 124 1.19 8.30 -1.31
N ASN A 125 1.29 7.62 -2.45
CA ASN A 125 0.17 6.94 -3.05
C ASN A 125 -0.36 5.83 -2.12
N VAL A 126 -1.59 5.38 -2.38
CA VAL A 126 -2.25 4.30 -1.63
C VAL A 126 -2.02 2.96 -2.33
N VAL A 127 -1.69 1.94 -1.53
CA VAL A 127 -1.66 0.53 -1.97
C VAL A 127 -2.62 -0.29 -1.12
N GLY A 128 -3.12 -1.38 -1.66
CA GLY A 128 -4.13 -2.18 -0.97
C GLY A 128 -4.02 -3.67 -1.23
N SER A 129 -4.64 -4.43 -0.34
CA SER A 129 -4.79 -5.88 -0.44
C SER A 129 -6.08 -6.32 0.24
N GLN A 130 -6.64 -7.41 -0.23
CA GLN A 130 -7.76 -8.07 0.46
C GLN A 130 -7.21 -8.96 1.56
N ILE A 131 -7.75 -8.82 2.77
CA ILE A 131 -7.35 -9.63 3.92
C ILE A 131 -8.56 -10.25 4.59
N ARG A 132 -8.30 -11.32 5.34
CA ARG A 132 -9.29 -11.95 6.23
C ARG A 132 -8.68 -12.11 7.60
N VAL A 133 -9.37 -11.54 8.60
CA VAL A 133 -9.00 -11.63 10.02
C VAL A 133 -9.91 -12.65 10.68
N LEU A 134 -9.31 -13.67 11.29
CA LEU A 134 -10.02 -14.72 12.02
C LEU A 134 -10.41 -14.26 13.43
N PRO A 135 -11.51 -14.79 13.98
CA PRO A 135 -11.90 -14.48 15.35
C PRO A 135 -10.90 -14.96 16.39
#